data_cb42328db505925fb15a8d25ac85c9cf
#
_entry.id   cb42328db505925fb15a8d25ac85c9cf
#
_cell.length_a   1.000
_cell.length_b   1.000
_cell.length_c   1.000
_cell.angle_alpha   90.00
_cell.angle_beta   90.00
_cell.angle_gamma   90.00
#
_symmetry.space_group_name_H-M   'P 1'
#
loop_
_entity.id
_entity.type
_entity.pdbx_description
1 polymer ?
#
loop_
_entity_poly.entity_id
_entity_poly.type
_entity_poly.pdbx_seq_one_letter_code
_entity_poly.pdbx_strand_id
1 'polypeptide(L)'
;MPTNALPWTPPATCSVRMLPAGRWWDAVQAPRALGEHALRLLGDATGAVIDDPGGKRLVWLVEPGAADRWDMGWLPGIELRGSATFIHVPGVDRTEGPGVHWCVPLAPGRYLTEPAFLLAVLQMATRAAR
;
A
#
# COMPACT_ATOMS: atom_id res chain seq x y z
N MET A 1 -10.09 10.16 24.68
CA MET A 1 -8.91 9.77 23.90
C MET A 1 -9.32 8.90 22.73
N PRO A 2 -9.12 9.35 21.53
CA PRO A 2 -9.49 8.53 20.39
C PRO A 2 -8.60 7.28 20.32
N THR A 3 -9.22 6.12 20.38
CA THR A 3 -8.51 4.85 20.37
C THR A 3 -8.07 4.46 18.95
N ASN A 4 -8.60 5.16 17.95
CA ASN A 4 -8.36 4.85 16.54
C ASN A 4 -7.53 5.91 15.82
N ALA A 5 -6.80 6.74 16.58
CA ALA A 5 -5.88 7.70 15.98
C ALA A 5 -4.70 6.96 15.34
N LEU A 6 -4.22 7.49 14.21
CA LEU A 6 -3.05 6.94 13.56
C LEU A 6 -1.80 7.19 14.41
N PRO A 7 -0.85 6.25 14.47
CA PRO A 7 0.41 6.46 15.21
C PRO A 7 1.37 7.40 14.48
N TRP A 8 1.07 7.79 13.27
CA TRP A 8 1.90 8.67 12.45
C TRP A 8 1.03 9.78 11.87
N THR A 9 1.67 10.85 11.39
CA THR A 9 0.96 12.00 10.85
C THR A 9 1.01 11.97 9.33
N PRO A 10 -0.11 11.65 8.65
CA PRO A 10 -0.15 11.74 7.19
C PRO A 10 -0.07 13.20 6.74
N PRO A 11 0.26 13.44 5.45
CA PRO A 11 0.27 14.81 4.93
C PRO A 11 -1.08 15.48 5.11
N ALA A 12 -1.06 16.79 5.26
CA ALA A 12 -2.31 17.55 5.46
C ALA A 12 -3.11 17.60 4.16
N THR A 13 -4.40 17.46 4.29
CA THR A 13 -5.42 17.69 3.26
C THR A 13 -5.06 17.16 1.86
N CYS A 14 -4.79 18.04 0.90
CA CYS A 14 -4.59 17.68 -0.51
C CYS A 14 -3.13 17.63 -0.92
N SER A 15 -2.18 17.69 0.00
CA SER A 15 -0.76 17.65 -0.33
C SER A 15 -0.30 16.23 -0.64
N VAL A 16 0.87 16.11 -1.27
CA VAL A 16 1.57 14.85 -1.46
C VAL A 16 2.99 15.06 -0.94
N ARG A 17 3.46 14.16 -0.09
CA ARG A 17 4.79 14.30 0.48
C ARG A 17 5.54 12.97 0.44
N MET A 18 6.88 13.08 0.33
CA MET A 18 7.74 11.91 0.48
C MET A 18 7.87 11.60 1.97
N LEU A 19 7.44 10.41 2.37
CA LEU A 19 7.58 9.95 3.75
C LEU A 19 8.45 8.71 3.80
N PRO A 20 9.26 8.56 4.86
CA PRO A 20 10.12 7.38 4.99
C PRO A 20 9.30 6.15 5.33
N ALA A 21 9.60 5.05 4.64
CA ALA A 21 9.10 3.74 5.01
C ALA A 21 9.97 3.14 6.12
N GLY A 22 9.47 2.10 6.75
CA GLY A 22 10.24 1.34 7.73
C GLY A 22 10.01 1.71 9.17
N ARG A 23 9.36 2.83 9.43
CA ARG A 23 9.10 3.26 10.80
C ARG A 23 7.68 2.89 11.26
N TRP A 24 6.68 3.34 10.50
CA TRP A 24 5.27 3.12 10.83
C TRP A 24 4.64 2.07 9.95
N TRP A 25 5.22 1.86 8.79
CA TRP A 25 4.76 0.91 7.79
C TRP A 25 5.88 0.67 6.79
N ASP A 26 5.85 -0.50 6.18
CA ASP A 26 6.59 -0.78 4.95
C ASP A 26 5.60 -0.71 3.81
N ALA A 27 6.07 -0.46 2.60
CA ALA A 27 5.20 -0.36 1.43
C ALA A 27 5.43 -1.54 0.49
N VAL A 28 4.33 -2.06 -0.05
CA VAL A 28 4.35 -3.12 -1.07
C VAL A 28 3.78 -2.50 -2.33
N GLN A 29 4.61 -2.37 -3.37
CA GLN A 29 4.24 -1.74 -4.63
C GLN A 29 4.00 -2.81 -5.69
N ALA A 30 2.85 -2.78 -6.35
CA ALA A 30 2.49 -3.72 -7.40
C ALA A 30 2.17 -2.96 -8.69
N PRO A 31 2.54 -3.51 -9.86
CA PRO A 31 2.08 -2.92 -11.13
C PRO A 31 0.56 -2.79 -11.13
N ARG A 32 0.06 -1.74 -11.77
CA ARG A 32 -1.37 -1.38 -11.68
C ARG A 32 -2.30 -2.54 -11.99
N ALA A 33 -2.11 -3.22 -13.12
CA ALA A 33 -3.04 -4.29 -13.53
C ALA A 33 -3.08 -5.42 -12.49
N LEU A 34 -1.91 -5.81 -12.01
CA LEU A 34 -1.79 -6.86 -11.01
C LEU A 34 -2.36 -6.39 -9.67
N GLY A 35 -2.08 -5.14 -9.31
CA GLY A 35 -2.58 -4.54 -8.08
C GLY A 35 -4.09 -4.42 -8.07
N GLU A 36 -4.71 -4.05 -9.20
CA GLU A 36 -6.17 -3.97 -9.29
C GLU A 36 -6.80 -5.34 -9.11
N HIS A 37 -6.20 -6.37 -9.69
CA HIS A 37 -6.69 -7.73 -9.51
C HIS A 37 -6.59 -8.15 -8.03
N ALA A 38 -5.44 -7.91 -7.40
CA ALA A 38 -5.26 -8.23 -5.99
C ALA A 38 -6.25 -7.46 -5.12
N LEU A 39 -6.51 -6.20 -5.44
CA LEU A 39 -7.46 -5.38 -4.69
C LEU A 39 -8.87 -5.96 -4.76
N ARG A 40 -9.29 -6.44 -5.92
CA ARG A 40 -10.58 -7.12 -6.05
C ARG A 40 -10.65 -8.39 -5.19
N LEU A 41 -9.55 -9.14 -5.15
CA LEU A 41 -9.51 -10.37 -4.33
C LEU A 41 -9.54 -10.05 -2.83
N LEU A 42 -8.90 -8.96 -2.42
CA LEU A 42 -8.92 -8.55 -1.01
C LEU A 42 -10.30 -8.07 -0.56
N GLY A 43 -11.01 -7.35 -1.43
CA GLY A 43 -12.31 -6.80 -1.06
C GLY A 43 -12.21 -5.96 0.22
N ASP A 44 -13.06 -6.26 1.18
CA ASP A 44 -13.11 -5.52 2.44
C ASP A 44 -11.93 -5.81 3.38
N ALA A 45 -11.10 -6.78 3.04
CA ALA A 45 -9.96 -7.13 3.87
C ALA A 45 -8.76 -6.24 3.64
N THR A 46 -8.80 -5.35 2.64
CA THR A 46 -7.70 -4.44 2.38
C THR A 46 -7.65 -3.31 3.39
N GLY A 47 -6.41 -2.89 3.74
CA GLY A 47 -6.20 -1.60 4.38
C GLY A 47 -6.12 -0.49 3.34
N ALA A 48 -5.51 0.62 3.70
CA ALA A 48 -5.36 1.76 2.80
C ALA A 48 -4.48 1.41 1.60
N VAL A 49 -4.80 1.97 0.44
CA VAL A 49 -4.05 1.73 -0.79
C VAL A 49 -3.83 3.05 -1.50
N ILE A 50 -2.59 3.31 -1.87
CA ILE A 50 -2.21 4.50 -2.65
C ILE A 50 -2.23 4.13 -4.13
N ASP A 51 -2.85 4.98 -4.93
CA ASP A 51 -2.78 4.91 -6.39
C ASP A 51 -1.70 5.89 -6.85
N ASP A 52 -0.64 5.38 -7.46
CA ASP A 52 0.44 6.18 -8.02
C ASP A 52 0.41 6.06 -9.54
N PRO A 53 -0.34 6.94 -10.23
CA PRO A 53 -0.48 6.82 -11.69
C PRO A 53 0.80 7.13 -12.45
N GLY A 54 1.67 7.97 -11.91
CA GLY A 54 2.96 8.25 -12.55
C GLY A 54 3.85 7.02 -12.62
N GLY A 55 3.85 6.20 -11.58
CA GLY A 55 4.57 4.94 -11.56
C GLY A 55 3.75 3.77 -12.07
N LYS A 56 2.48 3.98 -12.40
CA LYS A 56 1.54 2.94 -12.86
C LYS A 56 1.48 1.78 -11.87
N ARG A 57 1.29 2.09 -10.59
CA ARG A 57 1.30 1.09 -9.53
C ARG A 57 0.31 1.41 -8.42
N LEU A 58 -0.04 0.37 -7.65
CA LEU A 58 -0.76 0.49 -6.40
C LEU A 58 0.19 0.14 -5.26
N VAL A 59 -0.01 0.80 -4.11
CA VAL A 59 0.87 0.65 -2.95
C VAL A 59 0.04 0.31 -1.73
N TRP A 60 0.34 -0.83 -1.12
CA TRP A 60 -0.23 -1.23 0.16
C TRP A 60 0.74 -0.92 1.29
N LEU A 61 0.20 -0.70 2.49
CA LEU A 61 1.00 -0.51 3.69
C LEU A 61 0.85 -1.75 4.57
N VAL A 62 1.99 -2.26 5.04
CA VAL A 62 2.02 -3.41 5.96
C VAL A 62 2.89 -3.05 7.16
N GLU A 63 2.80 -3.83 8.23
CA GLU A 63 3.67 -3.62 9.38
C GLU A 63 5.14 -3.66 8.97
N PRO A 64 5.98 -2.80 9.57
CA PRO A 64 7.41 -2.82 9.27
C PRO A 64 8.01 -4.22 9.47
N GLY A 65 8.75 -4.69 8.47
CA GLY A 65 9.39 -6.02 8.52
C GLY A 65 8.48 -7.17 8.14
N ALA A 66 7.17 -6.95 7.99
CA ALA A 66 6.23 -8.04 7.76
C ALA A 66 6.46 -8.80 6.46
N ALA A 67 7.01 -8.12 5.45
CA ALA A 67 7.26 -8.73 4.15
C ALA A 67 8.72 -9.13 3.94
N ASP A 68 9.57 -9.01 4.94
CA ASP A 68 11.01 -9.25 4.80
C ASP A 68 11.34 -10.68 4.35
N ARG A 69 10.49 -11.63 4.68
CA ARG A 69 10.73 -13.05 4.36
C ARG A 69 9.95 -13.53 3.14
N TRP A 70 9.27 -12.62 2.44
CA TRP A 70 8.57 -13.01 1.23
C TRP A 70 9.56 -13.46 0.16
N ASP A 71 9.22 -14.54 -0.55
CA ASP A 71 10.02 -14.99 -1.69
C ASP A 71 9.65 -14.16 -2.91
N MET A 72 10.46 -13.16 -3.21
CA MET A 72 10.20 -12.23 -4.29
C MET A 72 10.34 -12.87 -5.67
N GLY A 73 10.93 -14.06 -5.76
CA GLY A 73 10.98 -14.82 -7.01
C GLY A 73 9.61 -15.22 -7.52
N TRP A 74 8.63 -15.32 -6.63
CA TRP A 74 7.25 -15.63 -7.00
C TRP A 74 6.39 -14.40 -7.25
N LEU A 75 6.99 -13.20 -7.14
CA LEU A 75 6.26 -11.94 -7.21
C LEU A 75 6.95 -10.97 -8.19
N PRO A 76 7.08 -11.34 -9.48
CA PRO A 76 7.73 -10.45 -10.44
C PRO A 76 6.98 -9.12 -10.56
N GLY A 77 7.74 -8.03 -10.56
CA GLY A 77 7.18 -6.69 -10.65
C GLY A 77 6.74 -6.09 -9.33
N ILE A 78 6.68 -6.88 -8.27
CA ILE A 78 6.34 -6.39 -6.93
C ILE A 78 7.62 -5.87 -6.28
N GLU A 79 7.55 -4.68 -5.67
CA GLU A 79 8.68 -4.09 -4.96
C GLU A 79 8.32 -3.83 -3.50
N LEU A 80 9.25 -4.15 -2.61
CA LEU A 80 9.11 -3.86 -1.19
C LEU A 80 9.93 -2.62 -0.86
N ARG A 81 9.32 -1.68 -0.15
CA ARG A 81 9.98 -0.45 0.31
C ARG A 81 9.96 -0.42 1.82
N GLY A 82 11.11 -0.65 2.42
CA GLY A 82 11.29 -0.63 3.86
C GLY A 82 12.21 0.50 4.30
N SER A 83 12.95 0.26 5.37
CA SER A 83 13.89 1.25 5.92
C SER A 83 14.80 1.81 4.84
N ALA A 84 15.10 3.10 4.95
CA ALA A 84 15.97 3.85 4.02
C ALA A 84 15.34 4.09 2.64
N THR A 85 14.04 3.87 2.49
CA THR A 85 13.32 4.23 1.27
C THR A 85 12.20 5.20 1.58
N PHE A 86 11.73 5.92 0.56
CA PHE A 86 10.69 6.93 0.70
C PHE A 86 9.55 6.65 -0.27
N ILE A 87 8.34 7.00 0.16
CA ILE A 87 7.12 6.78 -0.62
C ILE A 87 6.39 8.12 -0.75
N HIS A 88 5.83 8.37 -1.93
CA HIS A 88 4.92 9.50 -2.11
C HIS A 88 3.60 9.17 -1.43
N VAL A 89 3.29 9.88 -0.36
CA VAL A 89 2.08 9.65 0.42
C VAL A 89 1.13 10.82 0.21
N PRO A 90 -0.09 10.57 -0.26
CA PRO A 90 -1.06 11.66 -0.45
C PRO A 90 -1.67 12.09 0.88
N GLY A 91 -2.14 13.32 0.92
CA GLY A 91 -2.87 13.85 2.07
C GLY A 91 -4.16 13.06 2.29
N VAL A 92 -4.67 13.13 3.51
CA VAL A 92 -5.82 12.29 3.92
C VAL A 92 -7.06 12.52 3.06
N ASP A 93 -7.21 13.72 2.50
CA ASP A 93 -8.38 14.07 1.70
C ASP A 93 -8.19 13.84 0.19
N ARG A 94 -7.00 13.41 -0.23
CA ARG A 94 -6.78 13.09 -1.64
C ARG A 94 -7.23 11.67 -1.92
N THR A 95 -8.51 11.52 -2.20
CA THR A 95 -9.13 10.20 -2.43
C THR A 95 -9.47 9.97 -3.89
N GLU A 96 -9.09 10.88 -4.78
CA GLU A 96 -9.26 10.71 -6.22
C GLU A 96 -8.20 11.53 -6.97
N GLY A 97 -7.99 11.15 -8.24
CA GLY A 97 -6.99 11.79 -9.08
C GLY A 97 -7.42 13.17 -9.57
N PRO A 98 -6.59 13.78 -10.43
CA PRO A 98 -5.35 13.21 -10.96
C PRO A 98 -4.21 13.20 -9.96
N GLY A 99 -3.20 12.38 -10.25
CA GLY A 99 -2.02 12.29 -9.40
C GLY A 99 -2.16 11.26 -8.28
N VAL A 100 -1.17 11.25 -7.41
CA VAL A 100 -1.11 10.31 -6.29
C VAL A 100 -2.29 10.56 -5.35
N HIS A 101 -3.04 9.51 -5.04
CA HIS A 101 -4.21 9.61 -4.17
C HIS A 101 -4.49 8.26 -3.50
N TRP A 102 -5.37 8.27 -2.50
CA TRP A 102 -5.80 7.05 -1.83
C TRP A 102 -6.97 6.45 -2.61
N CYS A 103 -6.75 5.34 -3.29
CA CYS A 103 -7.88 4.62 -3.90
C CYS A 103 -8.67 3.83 -2.85
N VAL A 104 -8.01 3.46 -1.75
CA VAL A 104 -8.68 3.02 -0.53
C VAL A 104 -8.22 3.96 0.58
N PRO A 105 -9.13 4.75 1.16
CA PRO A 105 -8.75 5.79 2.10
C PRO A 105 -8.13 5.27 3.39
N LEU A 106 -7.34 6.13 4.04
CA LEU A 106 -6.87 5.86 5.40
C LEU A 106 -8.08 5.77 6.34
N ALA A 107 -8.10 4.69 7.11
CA ALA A 107 -9.08 4.53 8.17
C ALA A 107 -8.30 4.16 9.44
N PRO A 108 -8.45 4.88 10.53
CA PRO A 108 -7.76 4.54 11.77
C PRO A 108 -8.04 3.10 12.15
N GLY A 109 -6.98 2.36 12.50
CA GLY A 109 -7.10 0.95 12.83
C GLY A 109 -7.19 0.02 11.63
N ARG A 110 -7.28 0.56 10.41
CA ARG A 110 -7.42 -0.26 9.20
C ARG A 110 -6.53 0.20 8.06
N TYR A 111 -5.48 0.94 8.34
CA TYR A 111 -4.60 1.41 7.27
C TYR A 111 -3.57 0.36 6.85
N LEU A 112 -3.24 -0.58 7.74
CA LEU A 112 -2.33 -1.68 7.40
C LEU A 112 -3.12 -2.87 6.87
N THR A 113 -2.59 -3.53 5.84
CA THR A 113 -3.17 -4.76 5.30
C THR A 113 -2.47 -5.95 5.95
N GLU A 114 -3.22 -7.01 6.24
CA GLU A 114 -2.66 -8.22 6.83
C GLU A 114 -1.68 -8.85 5.84
N PRO A 115 -0.39 -9.01 6.21
CA PRO A 115 0.64 -9.36 5.23
C PRO A 115 0.49 -10.75 4.61
N ALA A 116 0.08 -11.74 5.37
CA ALA A 116 -0.07 -13.09 4.82
C ALA A 116 -1.19 -13.16 3.78
N PHE A 117 -2.29 -12.45 4.04
CA PHE A 117 -3.40 -12.41 3.10
C PHE A 117 -3.03 -11.62 1.85
N LEU A 118 -2.33 -10.50 2.01
CA LEU A 118 -1.84 -9.72 0.88
C LEU A 118 -0.90 -10.57 0.01
N LEU A 119 0.04 -11.28 0.63
CA LEU A 119 0.94 -12.16 -0.10
C LEU A 119 0.17 -13.20 -0.92
N ALA A 120 -0.82 -13.84 -0.29
CA ALA A 120 -1.61 -14.87 -0.97
C ALA A 120 -2.32 -14.31 -2.21
N VAL A 121 -2.97 -13.15 -2.09
CA VAL A 121 -3.70 -12.58 -3.23
C VAL A 121 -2.75 -12.06 -4.31
N LEU A 122 -1.58 -11.54 -3.94
CA LEU A 122 -0.58 -11.13 -4.92
C LEU A 122 -0.06 -12.33 -5.71
N GLN A 123 0.16 -13.45 -5.05
CA GLN A 123 0.55 -14.70 -5.72
C GLN A 123 -0.55 -15.19 -6.65
N MET A 124 -1.80 -15.14 -6.22
CA MET A 124 -2.94 -15.52 -7.06
C MET A 124 -3.06 -14.63 -8.29
N ALA A 125 -2.93 -13.32 -8.10
CA ALA A 125 -2.99 -12.37 -9.20
C ALA A 125 -1.83 -12.56 -10.18
N THR A 126 -0.65 -12.86 -9.67
CA THR A 126 0.53 -13.13 -10.51
C THR A 126 0.31 -14.37 -11.37
N ARG A 127 -0.24 -15.43 -10.80
CA ARG A 127 -0.54 -16.66 -11.57
C ARG A 127 -1.58 -16.39 -12.64
N ALA A 128 -2.61 -15.62 -12.32
CA ALA A 128 -3.67 -15.32 -13.27
C ALA A 128 -3.18 -14.46 -14.44
N ALA A 129 -2.09 -13.71 -14.27
CA ALA A 129 -1.53 -12.87 -15.30
C ALA A 129 -0.63 -13.61 -16.31
N ARG A 130 -0.37 -14.89 -16.08
CA ARG A 130 0.49 -15.69 -16.96
C ARG A 130 -0.27 -16.24 -18.14
#